data_35473b6bb6f3e15cacaae9421f312ec7
#
_entry.id   35473b6bb6f3e15cacaae9421f312ec7
#
_cell.length_a   1.000
_cell.length_b   1.000
_cell.length_c   1.000
_cell.angle_alpha   90.00
_cell.angle_beta   90.00
_cell.angle_gamma   90.00
#
_symmetry.space_group_name_H-M   'P 1'
#
loop_
_entity.id
_entity.type
_entity.pdbx_description
1 polymer ?
#
loop_
_entity_poly.entity_id
_entity_poly.type
_entity_poly.pdbx_seq_one_letter_code
_entity_poly.pdbx_strand_id
1 'polypeptide(L)'
;MENELNSWALDFEDTLYSLLKSYMESKVKGIKVTQDEESVGNPTFPTLLVKQIGGTEAGRTNEAKTINAIRPTFQITITNKGKREDIKDIAAYAVSFFKQQMFEVSNVISTISKQVRTVTFRATRVIGSVEHLDQL
;
A
#
# COMPACT_ATOMS: atom_id res chain seq x y z
N MET A 1 4.57 11.91 -24.19
CA MET A 1 4.63 10.64 -24.76
C MET A 1 4.61 9.51 -23.79
N GLU A 2 5.11 8.37 -24.19
CA GLU A 2 5.01 7.17 -23.33
C GLU A 2 5.61 7.39 -21.94
N ASN A 3 6.73 8.12 -21.89
CA ASN A 3 7.39 8.36 -20.60
C ASN A 3 6.56 9.19 -19.64
N GLU A 4 5.77 10.11 -20.16
CA GLU A 4 4.91 10.93 -19.31
C GLU A 4 3.79 10.11 -18.68
N LEU A 5 3.27 9.16 -19.42
CA LEU A 5 2.20 8.30 -18.93
C LEU A 5 2.68 7.36 -17.85
N ASN A 6 3.85 6.77 -18.05
CA ASN A 6 4.43 5.90 -17.07
C ASN A 6 4.86 6.70 -15.83
N SER A 7 5.25 7.95 -16.04
CA SER A 7 5.67 8.81 -14.95
C SER A 7 4.56 9.08 -13.95
N TRP A 8 3.34 9.42 -14.41
CA TRP A 8 2.27 9.69 -13.45
C TRP A 8 1.87 8.44 -12.66
N ALA A 9 1.97 7.27 -13.26
CA ALA A 9 1.69 6.03 -12.55
C ALA A 9 2.73 5.74 -11.47
N LEU A 10 4.01 6.02 -11.77
CA LEU A 10 5.08 5.88 -10.79
C LEU A 10 4.97 6.95 -9.71
N ASP A 11 4.63 8.18 -10.10
CA ASP A 11 4.42 9.26 -9.15
C ASP A 11 3.26 8.95 -8.20
N PHE A 12 2.23 8.31 -8.71
CA PHE A 12 1.12 7.87 -7.87
C PHE A 12 1.59 6.88 -6.79
N GLU A 13 2.42 5.91 -7.18
CA GLU A 13 2.95 4.95 -6.22
C GLU A 13 3.75 5.63 -5.12
N ASP A 14 4.62 6.56 -5.51
CA ASP A 14 5.42 7.32 -4.54
C ASP A 14 4.55 8.18 -3.63
N THR A 15 3.51 8.80 -4.17
CA THR A 15 2.58 9.61 -3.40
C THR A 15 1.82 8.75 -2.40
N LEU A 16 1.32 7.61 -2.85
CA LEU A 16 0.62 6.68 -1.97
C LEU A 16 1.51 6.22 -0.82
N TYR A 17 2.75 5.86 -1.14
CA TYR A 17 3.71 5.42 -0.13
C TYR A 17 3.94 6.52 0.91
N SER A 18 4.16 7.75 0.47
CA SER A 18 4.41 8.88 1.37
C SER A 18 3.22 9.15 2.28
N LEU A 19 2.01 9.11 1.74
CA LEU A 19 0.80 9.31 2.52
C LEU A 19 0.59 8.19 3.53
N LEU A 20 0.79 6.95 3.11
CA LEU A 20 0.65 5.80 3.98
C LEU A 20 1.66 5.86 5.12
N LYS A 21 2.91 6.17 4.80
CA LYS A 21 3.97 6.29 5.79
C LYS A 21 3.64 7.35 6.83
N SER A 22 3.24 8.53 6.39
CA SER A 22 2.86 9.61 7.30
C SER A 22 1.68 9.22 8.18
N TYR A 23 0.67 8.62 7.59
CA TYR A 23 -0.51 8.19 8.33
C TYR A 23 -0.16 7.15 9.40
N MET A 24 0.57 6.12 9.00
CA MET A 24 0.91 5.03 9.91
C MET A 24 1.85 5.50 11.04
N GLU A 25 2.81 6.35 10.71
CA GLU A 25 3.71 6.89 11.72
C GLU A 25 2.98 7.76 12.74
N SER A 26 1.90 8.41 12.33
CA SER A 26 1.08 9.20 13.25
C SER A 26 0.20 8.34 14.16
N LYS A 27 -0.11 7.12 13.75
CA LYS A 27 -0.99 6.21 14.49
C LYS A 27 -0.25 5.17 15.31
N VAL A 28 0.89 4.74 14.84
CA VAL A 28 1.65 3.65 15.47
C VAL A 28 3.07 4.13 15.73
N LYS A 29 3.40 4.32 16.98
CA LYS A 29 4.73 4.78 17.36
C LYS A 29 5.78 3.72 17.03
N GLY A 30 6.84 4.14 16.34
CA GLY A 30 7.97 3.26 16.05
C GLY A 30 7.77 2.31 14.87
N ILE A 31 6.68 2.45 14.14
CA ILE A 31 6.45 1.59 12.98
C ILE A 31 7.43 1.95 11.86
N LYS A 32 7.94 0.93 11.18
CA LYS A 32 8.74 1.11 9.98
C LYS A 32 7.87 0.80 8.76
N VAL A 33 7.69 1.79 7.90
CA VAL A 33 6.95 1.63 6.65
C VAL A 33 7.98 1.60 5.52
N THR A 34 7.93 0.56 4.69
CA THR A 34 8.93 0.36 3.66
C THR A 34 8.32 -0.22 2.38
N GLN A 35 8.98 0.03 1.26
CA GLN A 35 8.69 -0.61 -0.02
C GLN A 35 9.70 -1.71 -0.34
N ASP A 36 10.67 -1.88 0.52
CA ASP A 36 11.79 -2.78 0.28
C ASP A 36 11.65 -4.07 1.10
N GLU A 37 11.67 -5.19 0.41
CA GLU A 37 11.59 -6.51 1.04
C GLU A 37 12.87 -6.91 1.77
N GLU A 38 13.96 -6.28 1.42
CA GLU A 38 15.24 -6.65 2.01
C GLU A 38 15.42 -6.01 3.37
N SER A 39 14.89 -6.64 4.39
CA SER A 39 15.34 -6.30 5.73
C SER A 39 16.49 -7.23 6.05
N VAL A 40 17.67 -6.80 5.70
CA VAL A 40 18.87 -7.53 6.04
C VAL A 40 19.28 -7.16 7.45
N GLY A 41 19.55 -8.15 8.26
CA GLY A 41 20.01 -7.92 9.62
C GLY A 41 18.87 -8.00 10.63
N ASN A 42 18.84 -7.07 11.56
CA ASN A 42 17.87 -7.11 12.64
C ASN A 42 16.54 -6.49 12.20
N PRO A 43 15.48 -7.29 12.08
CA PRO A 43 14.19 -6.74 11.71
C PRO A 43 13.68 -5.81 12.79
N THR A 44 13.09 -4.70 12.36
CA THR A 44 12.42 -3.76 13.26
C THR A 44 10.94 -4.10 13.33
N PHE A 45 10.40 -4.14 14.52
CA PHE A 45 8.98 -4.36 14.72
C PHE A 45 8.34 -3.16 15.39
N PRO A 46 7.13 -2.80 15.00
CA PRO A 46 6.34 -3.34 13.88
C PRO A 46 6.85 -2.82 12.54
N THR A 47 6.64 -3.61 11.49
CA THR A 47 7.03 -3.23 10.13
C THR A 47 5.82 -3.38 9.19
N LEU A 48 5.66 -2.42 8.30
CA LEU A 48 4.66 -2.48 7.25
C LEU A 48 5.37 -2.40 5.90
N LEU A 49 5.21 -3.44 5.10
CA LEU A 49 5.72 -3.48 3.74
C LEU A 49 4.56 -3.26 2.78
N VAL A 50 4.68 -2.26 1.92
CA VAL A 50 3.71 -2.00 0.87
C VAL A 50 4.38 -2.21 -0.47
N LYS A 51 3.77 -3.03 -1.33
CA LYS A 51 4.35 -3.39 -2.61
C LYS A 51 3.27 -3.45 -3.67
N GLN A 52 3.52 -2.84 -4.81
CA GLN A 52 2.62 -2.97 -5.94
C GLN A 52 2.89 -4.31 -6.62
N ILE A 53 1.88 -5.19 -6.61
CA ILE A 53 2.01 -6.54 -7.16
C ILE A 53 1.36 -6.69 -8.52
N GLY A 54 0.68 -5.66 -8.99
CA GLY A 54 0.05 -5.70 -10.29
C GLY A 54 -0.60 -4.38 -10.61
N GLY A 55 -0.97 -4.22 -11.84
CA GLY A 55 -1.70 -3.07 -12.28
C GLY A 55 -2.08 -3.29 -13.73
N THR A 56 -3.30 -2.93 -14.07
CA THR A 56 -3.79 -3.05 -15.44
C THR A 56 -4.30 -1.71 -15.91
N GLU A 57 -4.23 -1.50 -17.21
CA GLU A 57 -4.86 -0.34 -17.80
C GLU A 57 -6.36 -0.46 -17.62
N ALA A 58 -6.99 0.58 -17.07
CA ALA A 58 -8.42 0.60 -16.85
C ALA A 58 -9.14 1.49 -17.88
N GLY A 59 -8.40 2.34 -18.58
CA GLY A 59 -8.96 3.20 -19.63
C GLY A 59 -7.88 3.66 -20.59
N ARG A 60 -8.24 3.72 -21.85
CA ARG A 60 -7.34 4.16 -22.92
C ARG A 60 -8.16 4.85 -23.99
N THR A 61 -7.67 5.97 -24.49
CA THR A 61 -8.32 6.61 -25.63
C THR A 61 -8.00 5.84 -26.92
N ASN A 62 -8.98 5.74 -27.81
CA ASN A 62 -8.79 5.02 -29.05
C ASN A 62 -7.80 5.68 -30.00
N GLU A 63 -7.70 6.99 -29.95
CA GLU A 63 -6.87 7.77 -30.88
C GLU A 63 -5.48 8.03 -30.36
N ALA A 64 -5.36 8.27 -29.08
CA ALA A 64 -4.08 8.54 -28.46
C ALA A 64 -3.65 7.32 -27.68
N LYS A 65 -2.62 6.69 -27.96
CA LYS A 65 -2.14 5.52 -27.22
C LYS A 65 -1.78 5.86 -25.77
N THR A 66 -2.63 6.64 -25.13
CA THR A 66 -2.42 7.13 -23.78
C THR A 66 -3.24 6.34 -22.78
N ILE A 67 -2.66 6.05 -21.66
CA ILE A 67 -3.33 5.39 -20.56
C ILE A 67 -4.06 6.46 -19.74
N ASN A 68 -5.40 6.39 -19.71
CA ASN A 68 -6.22 7.35 -18.96
C ASN A 68 -6.43 6.94 -17.52
N ALA A 69 -6.36 5.65 -17.25
CA ALA A 69 -6.56 5.12 -15.91
C ALA A 69 -5.78 3.82 -15.75
N ILE A 70 -5.44 3.52 -14.52
CA ILE A 70 -4.82 2.25 -14.14
C ILE A 70 -5.58 1.65 -12.98
N ARG A 71 -5.40 0.36 -12.78
CA ARG A 71 -5.95 -0.34 -11.62
C ARG A 71 -4.80 -0.99 -10.87
N PRO A 72 -4.07 -0.24 -10.06
CA PRO A 72 -2.99 -0.83 -9.28
C PRO A 72 -3.52 -1.73 -8.18
N THR A 73 -2.78 -2.77 -7.90
CA THR A 73 -3.03 -3.65 -6.77
C THR A 73 -1.80 -3.63 -5.88
N PHE A 74 -2.02 -3.31 -4.62
CA PHE A 74 -0.96 -3.27 -3.62
C PHE A 74 -1.13 -4.44 -2.67
N GLN A 75 -0.03 -5.03 -2.27
CA GLN A 75 -0.02 -5.99 -1.20
C GLN A 75 0.64 -5.36 0.01
N ILE A 76 -0.04 -5.41 1.13
CA ILE A 76 0.42 -4.84 2.37
C ILE A 76 0.68 -5.99 3.34
N THR A 77 1.90 -6.04 3.87
CA THR A 77 2.30 -7.06 4.83
C THR A 77 2.77 -6.38 6.10
N ILE A 78 2.09 -6.67 7.20
CA ILE A 78 2.41 -6.10 8.50
C ILE A 78 2.97 -7.20 9.37
N THR A 79 4.11 -6.96 9.98
CA THR A 79 4.78 -7.92 10.83
C THR A 79 5.01 -7.31 12.20
N ASN A 80 4.70 -8.04 13.25
CA ASN A 80 4.95 -7.59 14.60
C ASN A 80 5.23 -8.77 15.53
N LYS A 81 6.06 -8.52 16.52
CA LYS A 81 6.25 -9.41 17.66
C LYS A 81 5.35 -8.95 18.77
N GLY A 82 4.73 -9.90 19.47
CA GLY A 82 3.94 -9.54 20.64
C GLY A 82 2.52 -10.07 20.57
N LYS A 83 1.60 -9.32 21.16
CA LYS A 83 0.22 -9.77 21.31
C LYS A 83 -0.57 -9.63 20.02
N ARG A 84 -1.56 -10.49 19.87
CA ARG A 84 -2.45 -10.45 18.72
C ARG A 84 -3.17 -9.12 18.60
N GLU A 85 -3.54 -8.51 19.72
CA GLU A 85 -4.25 -7.24 19.72
C GLU A 85 -3.43 -6.11 19.08
N ASP A 86 -2.12 -6.13 19.31
CA ASP A 86 -1.25 -5.09 18.80
C ASP A 86 -1.23 -5.09 17.28
N ILE A 87 -1.06 -6.27 16.66
CA ILE A 87 -1.04 -6.34 15.20
C ILE A 87 -2.42 -6.09 14.61
N LYS A 88 -3.46 -6.47 15.33
CA LYS A 88 -4.83 -6.20 14.92
C LYS A 88 -5.09 -4.70 14.79
N ASP A 89 -4.63 -3.94 15.77
CA ASP A 89 -4.78 -2.48 15.75
C ASP A 89 -4.00 -1.85 14.60
N ILE A 90 -2.77 -2.32 14.38
CA ILE A 90 -1.95 -1.82 13.28
C ILE A 90 -2.62 -2.12 11.95
N ALA A 91 -3.11 -3.36 11.79
CA ALA A 91 -3.80 -3.75 10.56
C ALA A 91 -5.07 -2.92 10.35
N ALA A 92 -5.81 -2.64 11.42
CA ALA A 92 -7.01 -1.83 11.33
C ALA A 92 -6.70 -0.41 10.84
N TYR A 93 -5.64 0.20 11.32
CA TYR A 93 -5.21 1.51 10.84
C TYR A 93 -4.84 1.46 9.35
N ALA A 94 -4.10 0.45 8.93
CA ALA A 94 -3.70 0.32 7.54
C ALA A 94 -4.90 0.13 6.62
N VAL A 95 -5.84 -0.73 7.00
CA VAL A 95 -7.07 -0.94 6.23
C VAL A 95 -7.87 0.35 6.15
N SER A 96 -7.97 1.08 7.27
CA SER A 96 -8.69 2.35 7.32
C SER A 96 -8.07 3.36 6.35
N PHE A 97 -6.75 3.44 6.30
CA PHE A 97 -6.08 4.33 5.35
C PHE A 97 -6.51 4.04 3.92
N PHE A 98 -6.44 2.78 3.50
CA PHE A 98 -6.78 2.42 2.12
C PHE A 98 -8.26 2.65 1.81
N LYS A 99 -9.15 2.40 2.77
CA LYS A 99 -10.56 2.68 2.58
C LYS A 99 -10.85 4.18 2.47
N GLN A 100 -10.14 5.01 3.23
CA GLN A 100 -10.25 6.45 3.11
C GLN A 100 -9.78 6.94 1.74
N GLN A 101 -8.84 6.25 1.14
CA GLN A 101 -8.36 6.55 -0.21
C GLN A 101 -9.20 5.84 -1.28
N MET A 102 -10.35 5.30 -0.91
CA MET A 102 -11.31 4.67 -1.81
C MET A 102 -10.83 3.37 -2.45
N PHE A 103 -9.91 2.68 -1.81
CA PHE A 103 -9.47 1.36 -2.25
C PHE A 103 -10.42 0.28 -1.75
N GLU A 104 -10.56 -0.79 -2.52
CA GLU A 104 -11.17 -2.02 -2.07
C GLU A 104 -10.10 -2.85 -1.36
N VAL A 105 -10.41 -3.33 -0.18
CA VAL A 105 -9.50 -4.17 0.60
C VAL A 105 -10.01 -5.60 0.58
N SER A 106 -9.12 -6.54 0.29
CA SER A 106 -9.49 -7.94 0.17
C SER A 106 -8.40 -8.85 0.70
N ASN A 107 -8.75 -10.12 0.89
CA ASN A 107 -7.81 -11.18 1.23
C ASN A 107 -7.01 -10.91 2.51
N VAL A 108 -7.69 -10.46 3.55
CA VAL A 108 -7.02 -10.23 4.84
C VAL A 108 -6.71 -11.58 5.48
N ILE A 109 -5.42 -11.87 5.62
CA ILE A 109 -4.94 -13.15 6.14
C ILE A 109 -4.00 -12.88 7.31
N SER A 110 -4.20 -13.61 8.41
CA SER A 110 -3.36 -13.50 9.59
C SER A 110 -2.66 -14.83 9.85
N THR A 111 -1.36 -14.78 10.05
CA THR A 111 -0.54 -15.95 10.37
C THR A 111 0.36 -15.66 11.55
N ILE A 112 0.89 -16.74 12.15
CA ILE A 112 1.87 -16.62 13.22
C ILE A 112 2.97 -17.66 13.00
N SER A 113 4.22 -17.25 13.19
CA SER A 113 5.37 -18.13 13.12
C SER A 113 6.44 -17.64 14.07
N LYS A 114 6.89 -18.50 14.98
CA LYS A 114 7.97 -18.18 15.94
C LYS A 114 7.73 -16.85 16.66
N GLN A 115 6.52 -16.65 17.18
CA GLN A 115 6.12 -15.46 17.90
C GLN A 115 6.01 -14.19 17.05
N VAL A 116 6.27 -14.30 15.76
CA VAL A 116 6.07 -13.21 14.82
C VAL A 116 4.71 -13.37 14.16
N ARG A 117 3.87 -12.35 14.30
CA ARG A 117 2.56 -12.33 13.69
C ARG A 117 2.61 -11.51 12.42
N THR A 118 1.94 -12.00 11.40
CA THR A 118 1.91 -11.34 10.09
C THR A 118 0.47 -11.20 9.63
N VAL A 119 0.10 -10.01 9.20
CA VAL A 119 -1.19 -9.76 8.54
C VAL A 119 -0.89 -9.27 7.14
N THR A 120 -1.51 -9.90 6.17
CA THR A 120 -1.36 -9.54 4.76
C THR A 120 -2.74 -9.26 4.18
N PHE A 121 -2.84 -8.19 3.39
CA PHE A 121 -4.06 -7.90 2.65
C PHE A 121 -3.71 -7.23 1.33
N ARG A 122 -4.70 -7.13 0.46
CA ARG A 122 -4.56 -6.48 -0.84
C ARG A 122 -5.52 -5.32 -0.95
N ALA A 123 -5.07 -4.28 -1.64
CA ALA A 123 -5.86 -3.08 -1.88
C ALA A 123 -5.80 -2.72 -3.35
N THR A 124 -6.95 -2.47 -3.95
CA THR A 124 -7.08 -2.19 -5.38
C THR A 124 -8.01 -1.01 -5.60
N ARG A 125 -7.66 -0.16 -6.55
CA ARG A 125 -8.51 0.96 -6.95
C ARG A 125 -8.22 1.34 -8.38
N VAL A 126 -9.23 1.82 -9.10
CA VAL A 126 -9.03 2.45 -10.41
C VAL A 126 -8.65 3.91 -10.19
N ILE A 127 -7.54 4.32 -10.77
CA ILE A 127 -7.00 5.68 -10.66
C ILE A 127 -6.97 6.32 -12.04
N GLY A 128 -7.59 7.48 -12.18
CA GLY A 128 -7.50 8.25 -13.41
C GLY A 128 -6.27 9.18 -13.39
N SER A 129 -5.79 9.51 -14.58
CA SER A 129 -4.57 10.33 -14.71
C SER A 129 -4.71 11.74 -14.14
N VAL A 130 -5.93 12.21 -13.98
CA VAL A 130 -6.21 13.56 -13.45
C VAL A 130 -6.62 13.54 -11.97
N GLU A 131 -6.70 12.36 -11.38
CA GLU A 131 -7.06 12.26 -9.98
C GLU A 131 -5.89 12.58 -9.07
N HIS A 132 -6.23 13.07 -7.90
CA HIS A 132 -5.27 13.26 -6.82
C HIS A 132 -5.74 12.46 -5.61
N LEU A 133 -4.79 11.90 -4.87
CA LEU A 133 -5.12 11.26 -3.62
C LEU A 133 -5.48 12.32 -2.60
N ASP A 134 -6.47 12.02 -1.78
CA ASP A 134 -6.86 12.93 -0.73
C ASP A 134 -5.73 13.09 0.27
N GLN A 135 -5.49 14.31 0.63
CA GLN A 135 -4.50 14.63 1.64
C GLN A 135 -5.13 14.47 3.01
N LEU A 136 -4.57 13.58 3.74
CA LEU A 136 -5.04 13.27 5.09
C LEU A 136 -4.44 14.20 6.13
#